data_6d7f59e0017932501289d2846ee2c102
#
_entry.id   6d7f59e0017932501289d2846ee2c102
#
_cell.length_a   1.000
_cell.length_b   1.000
_cell.length_c   1.000
_cell.angle_alpha   90.00
_cell.angle_beta   90.00
_cell.angle_gamma   90.00
#
_symmetry.space_group_name_H-M   'P 1'
#
loop_
_entity.id
_entity.type
_entity.pdbx_description
1 polymer ?
#
loop_
_entity_poly.entity_id
_entity_poly.type
_entity_poly.pdbx_seq_one_letter_code
_entity_poly.pdbx_strand_id
1 'polypeptide(L)'
;MGFLTGKKLLITGVISNRSIAYGIAEACHREGAELAFTYSDERFAERLKGFAAQFGSDIVLPMDVTKDDQIAAVVETLTEKWGGLDGFVHSIGYAPRESIAGDFLEGFSRDAFHTALDISTYSYPALAKAFLPMMKGRNASCLTLTYLGGERAVPNYNTMGLAKAALDASTRYLAQSLGREGIRANAISAGPIKTLAASGIKGFSKLLRVMEKNAPLGRTVTIQEAGNTAAFLLSDLASGITGNICYVDAGFHAVAVADVED
;
A
#
# COMPACT_ATOMS: atom_id res chain seq x y z
N MET A 1 3.20 -23.19 12.90
CA MET A 1 1.98 -22.39 12.78
C MET A 1 2.44 -20.95 12.64
N GLY A 2 2.05 -20.25 11.57
CA GLY A 2 2.48 -18.88 11.33
C GLY A 2 1.75 -17.88 12.23
N PHE A 3 2.32 -16.70 12.43
CA PHE A 3 1.77 -15.70 13.34
C PHE A 3 0.54 -14.94 12.79
N LEU A 4 0.10 -15.23 11.55
CA LEU A 4 -1.16 -14.76 10.94
C LEU A 4 -2.19 -15.89 10.79
N THR A 5 -1.96 -17.07 11.38
CA THR A 5 -2.88 -18.20 11.26
C THR A 5 -4.30 -17.80 11.71
N GLY A 6 -5.30 -18.02 10.82
CA GLY A 6 -6.70 -17.70 11.06
C GLY A 6 -7.08 -16.23 10.82
N LYS A 7 -6.13 -15.35 10.47
CA LYS A 7 -6.43 -13.98 10.07
C LYS A 7 -6.95 -13.94 8.62
N LYS A 8 -7.99 -13.18 8.39
CA LYS A 8 -8.64 -12.93 7.09
C LYS A 8 -8.25 -11.55 6.58
N LEU A 9 -7.49 -11.49 5.50
CA LEU A 9 -6.89 -10.26 5.00
C LEU A 9 -7.29 -9.98 3.55
N LEU A 10 -7.74 -8.76 3.27
CA LEU A 10 -7.99 -8.27 1.92
C LEU A 10 -6.74 -7.56 1.38
N ILE A 11 -6.23 -8.01 0.23
CA ILE A 11 -5.07 -7.40 -0.43
C ILE A 11 -5.52 -6.71 -1.71
N THR A 12 -5.28 -5.41 -1.81
CA THR A 12 -5.56 -4.63 -3.03
C THR A 12 -4.27 -4.37 -3.81
N GLY A 13 -4.38 -4.06 -5.10
CA GLY A 13 -3.26 -3.56 -5.91
C GLY A 13 -2.25 -4.60 -6.41
N VAL A 14 -2.60 -5.89 -6.42
CA VAL A 14 -1.76 -6.94 -7.02
C VAL A 14 -1.96 -6.96 -8.54
N ILE A 15 -1.14 -6.24 -9.28
CA ILE A 15 -1.20 -6.18 -10.76
C ILE A 15 -0.15 -7.06 -11.45
N SER A 16 0.87 -7.50 -10.72
CA SER A 16 1.93 -8.40 -11.20
C SER A 16 2.65 -9.06 -10.01
N ASN A 17 3.44 -10.09 -10.29
CA ASN A 17 4.35 -10.71 -9.32
C ASN A 17 5.53 -9.81 -8.90
N ARG A 18 5.64 -8.60 -9.45
CA ARG A 18 6.60 -7.56 -9.04
C ARG A 18 5.96 -6.47 -8.19
N SER A 19 4.65 -6.52 -7.96
CA SER A 19 3.96 -5.56 -7.09
C SER A 19 4.38 -5.75 -5.64
N ILE A 20 4.51 -4.68 -4.88
CA ILE A 20 4.73 -4.78 -3.43
C ILE A 20 3.59 -5.58 -2.78
N ALA A 21 2.36 -5.36 -3.23
CA ALA A 21 1.20 -6.12 -2.78
C ALA A 21 1.33 -7.64 -2.99
N TYR A 22 2.03 -8.09 -4.05
CA TYR A 22 2.32 -9.51 -4.24
C TYR A 22 3.27 -10.05 -3.16
N GLY A 23 4.36 -9.33 -2.85
CA GLY A 23 5.26 -9.68 -1.77
C GLY A 23 4.58 -9.68 -0.39
N ILE A 24 3.61 -8.77 -0.19
CA ILE A 24 2.76 -8.76 1.02
C ILE A 24 1.87 -10.00 1.07
N ALA A 25 1.20 -10.34 -0.02
CA ALA A 25 0.36 -11.54 -0.10
C ALA A 25 1.17 -12.82 0.16
N GLU A 26 2.37 -12.92 -0.44
CA GLU A 26 3.30 -14.03 -0.23
C GLU A 26 3.70 -14.18 1.24
N ALA A 27 4.07 -13.08 1.91
CA ALA A 27 4.44 -13.08 3.31
C ALA A 27 3.25 -13.42 4.22
N CYS A 28 2.06 -12.83 3.98
CA CYS A 28 0.87 -13.11 4.78
C CYS A 28 0.40 -14.57 4.62
N HIS A 29 0.43 -15.10 3.39
CA HIS A 29 0.10 -16.51 3.13
C HIS A 29 1.08 -17.46 3.82
N ARG A 30 2.38 -17.20 3.72
CA ARG A 30 3.42 -17.98 4.41
C ARG A 30 3.19 -18.04 5.92
N GLU A 31 2.72 -16.94 6.51
CA GLU A 31 2.39 -16.87 7.95
C GLU A 31 0.98 -17.38 8.30
N GLY A 32 0.25 -17.94 7.34
CA GLY A 32 -1.01 -18.67 7.55
C GLY A 32 -2.28 -17.85 7.48
N ALA A 33 -2.23 -16.65 6.89
CA ALA A 33 -3.44 -15.85 6.64
C ALA A 33 -4.28 -16.42 5.49
N GLU A 34 -5.61 -16.30 5.60
CA GLU A 34 -6.55 -16.44 4.50
C GLU A 34 -6.62 -15.10 3.74
N LEU A 35 -6.52 -15.15 2.41
CA LEU A 35 -6.43 -13.95 1.59
C LEU A 35 -7.62 -13.79 0.66
N ALA A 36 -8.03 -12.55 0.43
CA ALA A 36 -8.90 -12.13 -0.67
C ALA A 36 -8.23 -11.01 -1.45
N PHE A 37 -8.61 -10.85 -2.71
CA PHE A 37 -7.96 -9.90 -3.62
C PHE A 37 -8.99 -9.05 -4.36
N THR A 38 -8.57 -7.82 -4.73
CA THR A 38 -9.38 -6.97 -5.61
C THR A 38 -8.59 -6.47 -6.81
N TYR A 39 -9.31 -6.21 -7.90
CA TYR A 39 -8.81 -5.56 -9.11
C TYR A 39 -9.71 -4.40 -9.52
N SER A 40 -9.11 -3.36 -10.10
CA SER A 40 -9.83 -2.17 -10.57
C SER A 40 -10.24 -2.23 -12.05
N ASP A 41 -9.62 -3.12 -12.83
CA ASP A 41 -9.82 -3.24 -14.27
C ASP A 41 -9.86 -4.73 -14.65
N GLU A 42 -10.87 -5.13 -15.44
CA GLU A 42 -11.10 -6.51 -15.86
C GLU A 42 -9.89 -7.14 -16.56
N ARG A 43 -9.03 -6.32 -17.18
CA ARG A 43 -7.76 -6.78 -17.78
C ARG A 43 -6.83 -7.50 -16.80
N PHE A 44 -6.98 -7.25 -15.49
CA PHE A 44 -6.16 -7.87 -14.46
C PHE A 44 -6.83 -9.10 -13.84
N ALA A 45 -8.12 -9.32 -14.05
CA ALA A 45 -8.91 -10.35 -13.37
C ALA A 45 -8.30 -11.75 -13.51
N GLU A 46 -8.09 -12.24 -14.73
CA GLU A 46 -7.56 -13.59 -14.96
C GLU A 46 -6.14 -13.77 -14.40
N ARG A 47 -5.29 -12.76 -14.54
CA ARG A 47 -3.95 -12.81 -13.95
C ARG A 47 -4.01 -12.87 -12.44
N LEU A 48 -4.88 -12.06 -11.84
CA LEU A 48 -5.03 -12.02 -10.39
C LEU A 48 -5.62 -13.32 -9.84
N LYS A 49 -6.57 -13.94 -10.53
CA LYS A 49 -7.06 -15.29 -10.20
C LYS A 49 -5.93 -16.31 -10.16
N GLY A 50 -5.02 -16.26 -11.15
CA GLY A 50 -3.83 -17.10 -11.18
C GLY A 50 -2.88 -16.88 -9.99
N PHE A 51 -2.73 -15.64 -9.51
CA PHE A 51 -1.96 -15.34 -8.31
C PHE A 51 -2.70 -15.77 -7.05
N ALA A 52 -4.00 -15.47 -6.94
CA ALA A 52 -4.82 -15.85 -5.81
C ALA A 52 -4.79 -17.37 -5.56
N ALA A 53 -4.88 -18.17 -6.62
CA ALA A 53 -4.79 -19.63 -6.55
C ALA A 53 -3.45 -20.11 -5.97
N GLN A 54 -2.32 -19.42 -6.23
CA GLN A 54 -1.02 -19.74 -5.63
C GLN A 54 -1.02 -19.53 -4.11
N PHE A 55 -1.89 -18.65 -3.61
CA PHE A 55 -2.08 -18.36 -2.19
C PHE A 55 -3.31 -19.09 -1.61
N GLY A 56 -3.84 -20.11 -2.29
CA GLY A 56 -4.97 -20.88 -1.83
C GLY A 56 -6.29 -20.11 -1.73
N SER A 57 -6.41 -18.99 -2.45
CA SER A 57 -7.61 -18.15 -2.45
C SER A 57 -8.40 -18.26 -3.75
N ASP A 58 -9.72 -18.31 -3.63
CA ASP A 58 -10.69 -18.20 -4.73
C ASP A 58 -11.46 -16.87 -4.72
N ILE A 59 -11.15 -15.97 -3.78
CA ILE A 59 -11.86 -14.69 -3.62
C ILE A 59 -11.10 -13.59 -4.36
N VAL A 60 -11.56 -13.28 -5.55
CA VAL A 60 -11.02 -12.23 -6.43
C VAL A 60 -12.18 -11.37 -6.93
N LEU A 61 -12.27 -10.12 -6.48
CA LEU A 61 -13.45 -9.26 -6.64
C LEU A 61 -13.11 -7.98 -7.41
N PRO A 62 -14.00 -7.49 -8.29
CA PRO A 62 -13.86 -6.18 -8.90
C PRO A 62 -14.01 -5.08 -7.84
N MET A 63 -13.13 -4.09 -7.85
CA MET A 63 -13.23 -2.91 -7.00
C MET A 63 -12.43 -1.74 -7.58
N ASP A 64 -13.11 -0.84 -8.24
CA ASP A 64 -12.62 0.50 -8.52
C ASP A 64 -12.94 1.39 -7.30
N VAL A 65 -11.91 1.88 -6.63
CA VAL A 65 -12.06 2.70 -5.41
C VAL A 65 -12.70 4.07 -5.64
N THR A 66 -12.92 4.47 -6.88
CA THR A 66 -13.69 5.66 -7.25
C THR A 66 -15.20 5.37 -7.33
N LYS A 67 -15.62 4.15 -7.06
CA LYS A 67 -16.99 3.64 -7.17
C LYS A 67 -17.46 3.08 -5.82
N ASP A 68 -18.23 3.87 -5.09
CA ASP A 68 -18.72 3.50 -3.75
C ASP A 68 -19.59 2.23 -3.78
N ASP A 69 -20.34 2.00 -4.86
CA ASP A 69 -21.13 0.80 -5.07
C ASP A 69 -20.27 -0.47 -5.21
N GLN A 70 -19.11 -0.38 -5.85
CA GLN A 70 -18.19 -1.50 -5.94
C GLN A 70 -17.52 -1.81 -4.60
N ILE A 71 -17.18 -0.77 -3.83
CA ILE A 71 -16.68 -0.96 -2.46
C ILE A 71 -17.74 -1.67 -1.61
N ALA A 72 -19.00 -1.24 -1.70
CA ALA A 72 -20.13 -1.86 -0.98
C ALA A 72 -20.33 -3.34 -1.37
N ALA A 73 -20.25 -3.67 -2.65
CA ALA A 73 -20.37 -5.04 -3.14
C ALA A 73 -19.24 -5.96 -2.61
N VAL A 74 -18.03 -5.44 -2.48
CA VAL A 74 -16.91 -6.19 -1.87
C VAL A 74 -17.18 -6.43 -0.38
N VAL A 75 -17.69 -5.43 0.37
CA VAL A 75 -18.07 -5.59 1.78
C VAL A 75 -19.14 -6.68 1.93
N GLU A 76 -20.18 -6.66 1.10
CA GLU A 76 -21.25 -7.64 1.10
C GLU A 76 -20.71 -9.06 0.86
N THR A 77 -19.95 -9.23 -0.21
CA THR A 77 -19.37 -10.54 -0.56
C THR A 77 -18.45 -11.09 0.53
N LEU A 78 -17.58 -10.25 1.11
CA LEU A 78 -16.70 -10.69 2.19
C LEU A 78 -17.46 -10.96 3.49
N THR A 79 -18.55 -10.25 3.74
CA THR A 79 -19.43 -10.50 4.89
C THR A 79 -20.08 -11.88 4.77
N GLU A 80 -20.59 -12.24 3.59
CA GLU A 80 -21.18 -13.55 3.32
C GLU A 80 -20.16 -14.70 3.44
N LYS A 81 -18.96 -14.52 2.86
CA LYS A 81 -17.95 -15.57 2.81
C LYS A 81 -17.19 -15.74 4.15
N TRP A 82 -16.88 -14.63 4.81
CA TRP A 82 -15.98 -14.62 5.96
C TRP A 82 -16.62 -14.22 7.29
N GLY A 83 -17.73 -13.48 7.26
CA GLY A 83 -18.38 -12.96 8.45
C GLY A 83 -17.59 -11.91 9.22
N GLY A 84 -16.34 -11.63 8.84
CA GLY A 84 -15.46 -10.66 9.48
C GLY A 84 -14.13 -10.51 8.76
N LEU A 85 -13.43 -9.40 9.03
CA LEU A 85 -12.17 -9.04 8.39
C LEU A 85 -11.13 -8.66 9.45
N ASP A 86 -9.96 -9.27 9.42
CA ASP A 86 -8.88 -8.99 10.38
C ASP A 86 -7.92 -7.91 9.89
N GLY A 87 -8.08 -7.46 8.67
CA GLY A 87 -7.34 -6.32 8.12
C GLY A 87 -7.37 -6.23 6.61
N PHE A 88 -6.91 -5.10 6.11
CA PHE A 88 -6.74 -4.92 4.69
C PHE A 88 -5.46 -4.16 4.35
N VAL A 89 -4.95 -4.40 3.15
CA VAL A 89 -3.81 -3.71 2.57
C VAL A 89 -4.28 -2.82 1.43
N HIS A 90 -4.13 -1.51 1.61
CA HIS A 90 -4.34 -0.50 0.61
C HIS A 90 -3.02 -0.28 -0.17
N SER A 91 -2.85 -1.01 -1.27
CA SER A 91 -1.72 -0.86 -2.18
C SER A 91 -2.17 -0.21 -3.50
N ILE A 92 -2.84 0.92 -3.37
CA ILE A 92 -3.46 1.67 -4.46
C ILE A 92 -2.79 3.03 -4.57
N GLY A 93 -2.53 3.45 -5.80
CA GLY A 93 -2.01 4.77 -6.08
C GLY A 93 -2.01 5.04 -7.58
N TYR A 94 -2.49 6.22 -7.95
CA TYR A 94 -2.51 6.68 -9.34
C TYR A 94 -2.44 8.20 -9.38
N ALA A 95 -1.69 8.70 -10.34
CA ALA A 95 -1.72 10.10 -10.78
C ALA A 95 -1.59 10.14 -12.29
N PRO A 96 -2.22 11.10 -12.98
CA PRO A 96 -2.03 11.32 -14.41
C PRO A 96 -0.56 11.48 -14.77
N ARG A 97 -0.14 10.91 -15.90
CA ARG A 97 1.26 10.80 -16.27
C ARG A 97 1.97 12.16 -16.40
N GLU A 98 1.27 13.16 -16.89
CA GLU A 98 1.73 14.54 -17.02
C GLU A 98 2.04 15.18 -15.67
N SER A 99 1.33 14.78 -14.62
CA SER A 99 1.49 15.33 -13.26
C SER A 99 2.61 14.69 -12.44
N ILE A 100 3.28 13.67 -13.02
CA ILE A 100 4.43 12.96 -12.43
C ILE A 100 5.61 12.92 -13.38
N ALA A 101 5.76 13.94 -14.24
CA ALA A 101 6.86 14.07 -15.19
C ALA A 101 7.29 15.54 -15.31
N GLY A 102 8.60 15.78 -15.45
CA GLY A 102 9.13 17.12 -15.64
C GLY A 102 9.06 18.01 -14.40
N ASP A 103 8.95 19.30 -14.62
CA ASP A 103 8.82 20.28 -13.52
C ASP A 103 7.47 20.16 -12.84
N PHE A 104 7.44 20.42 -11.53
CA PHE A 104 6.24 20.29 -10.72
C PHE A 104 5.09 21.19 -11.22
N LEU A 105 5.39 22.46 -11.52
CA LEU A 105 4.37 23.42 -11.92
C LEU A 105 3.87 23.20 -13.35
N GLU A 106 4.70 22.67 -14.25
CA GLU A 106 4.29 22.37 -15.63
C GLU A 106 3.20 21.29 -15.69
N GLY A 107 3.31 20.26 -14.87
CA GLY A 107 2.34 19.14 -14.81
C GLY A 107 1.21 19.33 -13.80
N PHE A 108 1.21 20.42 -13.03
CA PHE A 108 0.23 20.63 -11.95
C PHE A 108 -1.07 21.21 -12.52
N SER A 109 -2.16 20.47 -12.33
CA SER A 109 -3.51 20.92 -12.70
C SER A 109 -4.53 20.51 -11.64
N ARG A 110 -5.67 21.20 -11.61
CA ARG A 110 -6.77 20.89 -10.69
C ARG A 110 -7.26 19.45 -10.85
N ASP A 111 -7.45 19.00 -12.08
CA ASP A 111 -7.99 17.68 -12.38
C ASP A 111 -6.98 16.57 -12.01
N ALA A 112 -5.69 16.77 -12.33
CA ALA A 112 -4.64 15.83 -11.93
C ALA A 112 -4.49 15.74 -10.40
N PHE A 113 -4.59 16.88 -9.72
CA PHE A 113 -4.56 16.93 -8.26
C PHE A 113 -5.74 16.18 -7.64
N HIS A 114 -6.98 16.46 -8.10
CA HIS A 114 -8.17 15.77 -7.61
C HIS A 114 -8.09 14.27 -7.86
N THR A 115 -7.73 13.85 -9.07
CA THR A 115 -7.59 12.43 -9.43
C THR A 115 -6.56 11.72 -8.54
N ALA A 116 -5.39 12.35 -8.33
CA ALA A 116 -4.35 11.75 -7.51
C ALA A 116 -4.77 11.61 -6.04
N LEU A 117 -5.45 12.62 -5.46
CA LEU A 117 -5.92 12.57 -4.09
C LEU A 117 -7.10 11.62 -3.90
N ASP A 118 -8.04 11.59 -4.83
CA ASP A 118 -9.19 10.71 -4.77
C ASP A 118 -8.74 9.23 -4.75
N ILE A 119 -7.95 8.83 -5.74
CA ILE A 119 -7.52 7.43 -5.88
C ILE A 119 -6.46 7.05 -4.84
N SER A 120 -5.47 7.93 -4.58
CA SER A 120 -4.29 7.53 -3.79
C SER A 120 -4.39 7.87 -2.31
N THR A 121 -5.34 8.72 -1.90
CA THR A 121 -5.49 9.19 -0.52
C THR A 121 -6.86 8.89 0.05
N TYR A 122 -7.93 9.47 -0.57
CA TYR A 122 -9.30 9.33 -0.08
C TYR A 122 -9.74 7.87 0.01
N SER A 123 -9.35 7.05 -0.94
CA SER A 123 -9.71 5.63 -0.97
C SER A 123 -9.29 4.84 0.28
N TYR A 124 -8.18 5.21 0.94
CA TYR A 124 -7.74 4.50 2.16
C TYR A 124 -8.72 4.68 3.34
N PRO A 125 -9.07 5.90 3.78
CA PRO A 125 -10.11 6.08 4.79
C PRO A 125 -11.51 5.65 4.32
N ALA A 126 -11.82 5.72 3.02
CA ALA A 126 -13.08 5.22 2.48
C ALA A 126 -13.22 3.71 2.68
N LEU A 127 -12.18 2.94 2.34
CA LEU A 127 -12.14 1.50 2.60
C LEU A 127 -12.20 1.19 4.11
N ALA A 128 -11.45 1.93 4.94
CA ALA A 128 -11.49 1.75 6.39
C ALA A 128 -12.89 1.98 6.96
N LYS A 129 -13.61 3.00 6.48
CA LYS A 129 -15.01 3.27 6.84
C LYS A 129 -15.94 2.15 6.40
N ALA A 130 -15.81 1.69 5.15
CA ALA A 130 -16.67 0.65 4.60
C ALA A 130 -16.49 -0.71 5.31
N PHE A 131 -15.25 -1.09 5.60
CA PHE A 131 -14.94 -2.35 6.29
C PHE A 131 -15.06 -2.28 7.82
N LEU A 132 -15.26 -1.11 8.42
CA LEU A 132 -15.33 -0.93 9.88
C LEU A 132 -16.27 -1.93 10.57
N PRO A 133 -17.52 -2.18 10.09
CA PRO A 133 -18.42 -3.13 10.75
C PRO A 133 -17.85 -4.56 10.82
N MET A 134 -17.08 -4.96 9.79
CA MET A 134 -16.46 -6.29 9.72
C MET A 134 -15.21 -6.44 10.59
N MET A 135 -14.56 -5.31 10.93
CA MET A 135 -13.29 -5.27 11.67
C MET A 135 -13.49 -5.11 13.18
N LYS A 136 -14.65 -4.62 13.64
CA LYS A 136 -14.92 -4.41 15.07
C LYS A 136 -14.77 -5.69 15.89
N GLY A 137 -14.08 -5.56 17.03
CA GLY A 137 -13.85 -6.67 17.97
C GLY A 137 -12.86 -7.74 17.51
N ARG A 138 -12.09 -7.50 16.42
CA ARG A 138 -11.19 -8.48 15.81
C ARG A 138 -9.69 -8.15 15.95
N ASN A 139 -9.32 -7.08 16.64
CA ASN A 139 -7.93 -6.55 16.66
C ASN A 139 -7.38 -6.33 15.24
N ALA A 140 -8.22 -5.81 14.36
CA ALA A 140 -7.90 -5.68 12.95
C ALA A 140 -6.82 -4.63 12.68
N SER A 141 -6.21 -4.72 11.49
CA SER A 141 -5.14 -3.80 11.08
C SER A 141 -5.35 -3.30 9.65
N CYS A 142 -5.39 -1.98 9.48
CA CYS A 142 -5.39 -1.30 8.20
C CYS A 142 -3.94 -0.93 7.85
N LEU A 143 -3.49 -1.29 6.65
CA LEU A 143 -2.14 -0.98 6.18
C LEU A 143 -2.19 -0.29 4.82
N THR A 144 -1.41 0.78 4.66
CA THR A 144 -1.23 1.42 3.35
C THR A 144 0.23 1.50 2.95
N LEU A 145 0.48 1.76 1.66
CA LEU A 145 1.82 1.96 1.11
C LEU A 145 2.04 3.43 0.78
N THR A 146 3.04 4.02 1.38
CA THR A 146 3.49 5.38 1.12
C THR A 146 4.92 5.41 0.58
N TYR A 147 5.49 6.59 0.45
CA TYR A 147 6.84 6.79 -0.05
C TYR A 147 7.44 8.09 0.54
N LEU A 148 8.75 8.13 0.68
CA LEU A 148 9.50 9.28 1.17
C LEU A 148 9.16 10.60 0.46
N GLY A 149 8.68 10.52 -0.80
CA GLY A 149 8.19 11.67 -1.56
C GLY A 149 6.99 12.39 -0.95
N GLY A 150 6.33 11.82 0.07
CA GLY A 150 5.33 12.51 0.90
C GLY A 150 5.93 13.46 1.94
N GLU A 151 7.20 13.27 2.31
CA GLU A 151 7.91 14.12 3.29
C GLU A 151 8.91 15.05 2.62
N ARG A 152 9.57 14.59 1.57
CA ARG A 152 10.65 15.31 0.88
C ARG A 152 10.34 15.40 -0.60
N ALA A 153 10.65 16.54 -1.21
CA ALA A 153 10.48 16.69 -2.65
C ALA A 153 11.40 15.74 -3.41
N VAL A 154 10.79 14.86 -4.21
CA VAL A 154 11.49 13.93 -5.09
C VAL A 154 11.20 14.35 -6.53
N PRO A 155 12.22 14.63 -7.36
CA PRO A 155 12.02 14.99 -8.76
C PRO A 155 11.16 13.98 -9.53
N ASN A 156 10.22 14.48 -10.34
CA ASN A 156 9.24 13.69 -11.10
C ASN A 156 8.22 12.91 -10.26
N TYR A 157 8.20 13.07 -8.94
CA TYR A 157 7.14 12.49 -8.10
C TYR A 157 5.96 13.46 -7.94
N ASN A 158 6.26 14.74 -7.88
CA ASN A 158 5.36 15.90 -8.05
C ASN A 158 3.99 15.75 -7.33
N THR A 159 2.87 15.74 -8.06
CA THR A 159 1.51 15.65 -7.50
C THR A 159 1.29 14.39 -6.67
N MET A 160 1.95 13.27 -7.01
CA MET A 160 1.89 12.06 -6.18
C MET A 160 2.53 12.29 -4.80
N GLY A 161 3.54 13.16 -4.67
CA GLY A 161 4.12 13.55 -3.38
C GLY A 161 3.08 14.20 -2.46
N LEU A 162 2.24 15.08 -3.01
CA LEU A 162 1.15 15.71 -2.26
C LEU A 162 0.12 14.66 -1.81
N ALA A 163 -0.23 13.71 -2.70
CA ALA A 163 -1.15 12.63 -2.35
C ALA A 163 -0.57 11.73 -1.24
N LYS A 164 0.74 11.41 -1.28
CA LYS A 164 1.38 10.59 -0.24
C LYS A 164 1.51 11.34 1.09
N ALA A 165 1.77 12.65 1.09
CA ALA A 165 1.72 13.48 2.30
C ALA A 165 0.33 13.45 2.96
N ALA A 166 -0.73 13.58 2.16
CA ALA A 166 -2.10 13.49 2.63
C ALA A 166 -2.45 12.05 3.11
N LEU A 167 -1.92 11.01 2.47
CA LEU A 167 -2.08 9.61 2.88
C LEU A 167 -1.41 9.34 4.24
N ASP A 168 -0.23 9.89 4.47
CA ASP A 168 0.49 9.80 5.75
C ASP A 168 -0.28 10.50 6.89
N ALA A 169 -0.87 11.66 6.60
CA ALA A 169 -1.79 12.32 7.51
C ALA A 169 -3.04 11.46 7.78
N SER A 170 -3.67 10.91 6.73
CA SER A 170 -4.83 10.03 6.86
C SER A 170 -4.55 8.80 7.73
N THR A 171 -3.35 8.23 7.67
CA THR A 171 -2.93 7.12 8.53
C THR A 171 -3.01 7.50 10.01
N ARG A 172 -2.54 8.70 10.38
CA ARG A 172 -2.60 9.19 11.78
C ARG A 172 -4.04 9.45 12.24
N TYR A 173 -4.88 10.05 11.39
CA TYR A 173 -6.29 10.28 11.71
C TYR A 173 -7.08 8.97 11.82
N LEU A 174 -6.81 7.98 10.96
CA LEU A 174 -7.41 6.67 11.08
C LEU A 174 -7.00 5.96 12.39
N ALA A 175 -5.72 6.01 12.75
CA ALA A 175 -5.23 5.45 14.00
C ALA A 175 -5.94 6.05 15.23
N GLN A 176 -6.14 7.37 15.23
CA GLN A 176 -6.86 8.06 16.30
C GLN A 176 -8.34 7.68 16.34
N SER A 177 -8.99 7.59 15.17
CA SER A 177 -10.42 7.30 15.05
C SER A 177 -10.75 5.84 15.37
N LEU A 178 -9.91 4.90 14.92
CA LEU A 178 -10.15 3.45 15.00
C LEU A 178 -9.58 2.82 16.27
N GLY A 179 -8.66 3.48 16.95
CA GLY A 179 -7.91 2.90 18.08
C GLY A 179 -8.79 2.44 19.25
N ARG A 180 -9.88 3.15 19.52
CA ARG A 180 -10.82 2.76 20.61
C ARG A 180 -11.65 1.52 20.26
N GLU A 181 -11.74 1.17 18.98
CA GLU A 181 -12.35 -0.07 18.50
C GLU A 181 -11.34 -1.23 18.45
N GLY A 182 -10.11 -1.03 18.94
CA GLY A 182 -9.03 -2.01 18.88
C GLY A 182 -8.45 -2.22 17.47
N ILE A 183 -8.72 -1.30 16.53
CA ILE A 183 -8.27 -1.41 15.15
C ILE A 183 -7.07 -0.47 14.96
N ARG A 184 -5.99 -1.00 14.37
CA ARG A 184 -4.75 -0.27 14.11
C ARG A 184 -4.70 0.23 12.66
N ALA A 185 -4.05 1.35 12.43
CA ALA A 185 -3.81 1.88 11.09
C ALA A 185 -2.36 2.33 10.97
N ASN A 186 -1.63 1.77 10.00
CA ASN A 186 -0.21 2.06 9.77
C ASN A 186 0.09 2.20 8.27
N ALA A 187 1.26 2.74 7.96
CA ALA A 187 1.76 2.80 6.60
C ALA A 187 3.19 2.23 6.51
N ILE A 188 3.54 1.68 5.36
CA ILE A 188 4.91 1.35 5.00
C ILE A 188 5.39 2.34 3.96
N SER A 189 6.46 3.07 4.29
CA SER A 189 7.24 3.89 3.34
C SER A 189 8.32 2.99 2.74
N ALA A 190 8.00 2.37 1.60
CA ALA A 190 8.94 1.49 0.91
C ALA A 190 9.93 2.30 0.08
N GLY A 191 11.20 1.90 0.07
CA GLY A 191 12.18 2.38 -0.89
C GLY A 191 11.77 2.04 -2.34
N PRO A 192 12.42 2.61 -3.34
CA PRO A 192 12.07 2.36 -4.73
C PRO A 192 12.34 0.90 -5.11
N ILE A 193 11.30 0.24 -5.61
CA ILE A 193 11.33 -1.14 -6.11
C ILE A 193 10.92 -1.13 -7.58
N LYS A 194 11.54 -1.96 -8.42
CA LYS A 194 11.20 -2.09 -9.85
C LYS A 194 9.84 -2.78 -10.03
N THR A 195 8.77 -2.05 -9.76
CA THR A 195 7.39 -2.48 -10.00
C THR A 195 6.91 -2.02 -11.38
N LEU A 196 5.78 -2.55 -11.86
CA LEU A 196 5.14 -2.03 -13.09
C LEU A 196 4.71 -0.56 -12.93
N ALA A 197 4.19 -0.18 -11.78
CA ALA A 197 3.81 1.20 -11.48
C ALA A 197 5.03 2.13 -11.53
N ALA A 198 6.14 1.74 -10.92
CA ALA A 198 7.38 2.51 -10.90
C ALA A 198 8.03 2.66 -12.28
N SER A 199 7.84 1.69 -13.19
CA SER A 199 8.39 1.76 -14.56
C SER A 199 7.81 2.91 -15.38
N GLY A 200 6.65 3.45 -15.00
CA GLY A 200 6.04 4.63 -15.62
C GLY A 200 6.69 5.97 -15.23
N ILE A 201 7.52 6.00 -14.19
CA ILE A 201 8.16 7.22 -13.68
C ILE A 201 9.41 7.51 -14.52
N LYS A 202 9.47 8.70 -15.15
CA LYS A 202 10.63 9.13 -15.94
C LYS A 202 11.88 9.22 -15.05
N GLY A 203 12.97 8.57 -15.50
CA GLY A 203 14.23 8.60 -14.75
C GLY A 203 14.31 7.63 -13.55
N PHE A 204 13.35 6.73 -13.38
CA PHE A 204 13.31 5.80 -12.26
C PHE A 204 14.59 4.96 -12.09
N SER A 205 15.22 4.50 -13.17
CA SER A 205 16.49 3.76 -13.09
C SER A 205 17.66 4.62 -12.56
N LYS A 206 17.63 5.95 -12.79
CA LYS A 206 18.62 6.87 -12.20
C LYS A 206 18.35 7.04 -10.71
N LEU A 207 17.08 7.17 -10.32
CA LEU A 207 16.66 7.25 -8.92
C LEU A 207 17.10 6.01 -8.14
N LEU A 208 16.90 4.80 -8.70
CA LEU A 208 17.36 3.56 -8.07
C LEU A 208 18.86 3.59 -7.78
N ARG A 209 19.70 3.96 -8.75
CA ARG A 209 21.15 4.05 -8.56
C ARG A 209 21.56 5.07 -7.51
N VAL A 210 20.89 6.22 -7.48
CA VAL A 210 21.15 7.25 -6.44
C VAL A 210 20.81 6.69 -5.06
N MET A 211 19.69 5.99 -4.91
CA MET A 211 19.30 5.41 -3.64
C MET A 211 20.20 4.23 -3.23
N GLU A 212 20.58 3.40 -4.18
CA GLU A 212 21.54 2.31 -3.96
C GLU A 212 22.89 2.82 -3.42
N LYS A 213 23.41 3.91 -4.03
CA LYS A 213 24.66 4.52 -3.60
C LYS A 213 24.59 5.16 -2.21
N ASN A 214 23.43 5.76 -1.87
CA ASN A 214 23.29 6.58 -0.67
C ASN A 214 22.54 5.90 0.49
N ALA A 215 21.95 4.74 0.27
CA ALA A 215 21.31 3.98 1.35
C ALA A 215 22.39 3.34 2.26
N PRO A 216 22.27 3.44 3.60
CA PRO A 216 23.23 2.81 4.53
C PRO A 216 23.53 1.33 4.28
N LEU A 217 22.55 0.56 3.77
CA LEU A 217 22.77 -0.84 3.43
C LEU A 217 23.39 -1.05 2.04
N GLY A 218 23.71 0.02 1.28
CA GLY A 218 24.35 -0.05 -0.04
C GLY A 218 23.52 -0.74 -1.13
N ARG A 219 22.20 -0.80 -0.97
CA ARG A 219 21.29 -1.47 -1.91
C ARG A 219 19.87 -0.92 -1.82
N THR A 220 19.05 -1.24 -2.80
CA THR A 220 17.59 -1.06 -2.71
C THR A 220 16.94 -2.21 -1.95
N VAL A 221 15.66 -2.06 -1.65
CA VAL A 221 14.85 -3.09 -0.96
C VAL A 221 14.06 -3.94 -1.96
N THR A 222 13.56 -5.07 -1.48
CA THR A 222 12.77 -6.04 -2.24
C THR A 222 11.30 -6.00 -1.84
N ILE A 223 10.42 -6.59 -2.67
CA ILE A 223 9.01 -6.76 -2.33
C ILE A 223 8.83 -7.70 -1.13
N GLN A 224 9.75 -8.64 -0.92
CA GLN A 224 9.75 -9.57 0.21
C GLN A 224 10.04 -8.85 1.53
N GLU A 225 10.97 -7.91 1.55
CA GLU A 225 11.28 -7.11 2.75
C GLU A 225 10.09 -6.22 3.16
N ALA A 226 9.45 -5.57 2.18
CA ALA A 226 8.20 -4.85 2.41
C ALA A 226 7.08 -5.80 2.87
N GLY A 227 6.99 -6.98 2.27
CA GLY A 227 6.02 -8.03 2.61
C GLY A 227 6.18 -8.54 4.04
N ASN A 228 7.41 -8.81 4.48
CA ASN A 228 7.70 -9.26 5.86
C ASN A 228 7.28 -8.21 6.89
N THR A 229 7.59 -6.93 6.62
CA THR A 229 7.16 -5.82 7.48
C THR A 229 5.64 -5.69 7.50
N ALA A 230 4.98 -5.85 6.36
CA ALA A 230 3.52 -5.83 6.28
C ALA A 230 2.89 -6.97 7.09
N ALA A 231 3.38 -8.20 6.96
CA ALA A 231 2.89 -9.34 7.72
C ALA A 231 3.02 -9.11 9.24
N PHE A 232 4.16 -8.55 9.68
CA PHE A 232 4.34 -8.14 11.08
C PHE A 232 3.31 -7.07 11.51
N LEU A 233 3.15 -5.97 10.75
CA LEU A 233 2.22 -4.89 11.09
C LEU A 233 0.75 -5.32 11.06
N LEU A 234 0.40 -6.33 10.25
CA LEU A 234 -0.95 -6.91 10.19
C LEU A 234 -1.23 -7.91 11.32
N SER A 235 -0.19 -8.40 11.98
CA SER A 235 -0.30 -9.40 13.05
C SER A 235 -0.50 -8.80 14.44
N ASP A 236 -0.86 -9.65 15.40
CA ASP A 236 -0.97 -9.27 16.82
C ASP A 236 0.41 -8.98 17.47
N LEU A 237 1.52 -9.35 16.81
CA LEU A 237 2.88 -8.98 17.25
C LEU A 237 3.10 -7.46 17.23
N ALA A 238 2.34 -6.73 16.39
CA ALA A 238 2.38 -5.29 16.29
C ALA A 238 1.24 -4.60 17.07
N SER A 239 0.67 -5.25 18.10
CA SER A 239 -0.50 -4.76 18.84
C SER A 239 -0.32 -3.38 19.49
N GLY A 240 0.91 -2.98 19.78
CA GLY A 240 1.25 -1.64 20.31
C GLY A 240 1.59 -0.60 19.24
N ILE A 241 1.44 -0.90 17.94
CA ILE A 241 1.88 -0.01 16.84
C ILE A 241 0.66 0.45 16.04
N THR A 242 0.35 1.76 16.11
CA THR A 242 -0.68 2.41 15.30
C THR A 242 -0.30 3.85 14.99
N GLY A 243 -0.73 4.40 13.85
CA GLY A 243 -0.39 5.75 13.39
C GLY A 243 1.05 5.89 12.90
N ASN A 244 1.77 4.80 12.72
CA ASN A 244 3.17 4.77 12.36
C ASN A 244 3.38 4.74 10.84
N ILE A 245 4.40 5.45 10.37
CA ILE A 245 4.96 5.32 9.04
C ILE A 245 6.26 4.53 9.17
N CYS A 246 6.23 3.25 8.82
CA CYS A 246 7.36 2.35 8.94
C CYS A 246 8.21 2.39 7.67
N TYR A 247 9.47 2.78 7.79
CA TYR A 247 10.38 2.83 6.65
C TYR A 247 10.99 1.45 6.35
N VAL A 248 10.88 1.05 5.09
CA VAL A 248 11.53 -0.15 4.53
C VAL A 248 12.27 0.31 3.28
N ASP A 249 13.42 0.97 3.44
CA ASP A 249 14.14 1.68 2.39
C ASP A 249 15.66 1.56 2.49
N ALA A 250 16.15 0.52 3.15
CA ALA A 250 17.58 0.29 3.40
C ALA A 250 18.27 1.42 4.19
N GLY A 251 17.48 2.22 4.94
CA GLY A 251 17.97 3.33 5.77
C GLY A 251 18.11 4.66 5.02
N PHE A 252 17.69 4.74 3.76
CA PHE A 252 17.86 5.94 2.93
C PHE A 252 17.21 7.19 3.57
N HIS A 253 16.03 7.07 4.17
CA HIS A 253 15.34 8.19 4.81
C HIS A 253 16.15 8.86 5.94
N ALA A 254 17.02 8.11 6.61
CA ALA A 254 17.81 8.57 7.76
C ALA A 254 19.08 9.35 7.38
N VAL A 255 19.45 9.35 6.09
CA VAL A 255 20.67 10.00 5.61
C VAL A 255 20.36 11.43 5.15
N ALA A 256 21.10 12.39 5.66
CA ALA A 256 20.95 13.81 5.29
C ALA A 256 21.80 14.21 4.08
N VAL A 257 22.99 13.64 3.95
CA VAL A 257 23.97 13.98 2.91
C VAL A 257 24.51 12.70 2.30
N ALA A 258 24.59 12.68 0.97
CA ALA A 258 25.24 11.60 0.24
C ALA A 258 26.76 11.58 0.54
N ASP A 259 27.37 10.38 0.52
CA ASP A 259 28.82 10.29 0.51
C ASP A 259 29.37 11.08 -0.69
N VAL A 260 30.18 12.07 -0.41
CA VAL A 260 30.93 12.84 -1.39
C VAL A 260 32.21 12.03 -1.63
N GLU A 261 32.17 11.15 -2.63
CA GLU A 261 33.43 10.58 -3.14
C GLU A 261 34.18 11.70 -3.86
N ASP A 262 35.44 11.91 -3.50
CA ASP A 262 36.38 12.77 -4.20
C ASP A 262 36.63 12.30 -5.67
#